data_1b11e5da91c4c2a0b154cd728da16149
#
_entry.id   1b11e5da91c4c2a0b154cd728da16149
#
_cell.length_a   1.000
_cell.length_b   1.000
_cell.length_c   1.000
_cell.angle_alpha   90.00
_cell.angle_beta   90.00
_cell.angle_gamma   90.00
#
_symmetry.space_group_name_H-M   'P 1'
#
loop_
_entity.id
_entity.type
_entity.pdbx_description
1 polymer ?
#
loop_
_entity_poly.entity_id
_entity_poly.type
_entity_poly.pdbx_seq_one_letter_code
_entity_poly.pdbx_strand_id
1 'polypeptide(L)'
;MSANEENKLHDLRIDVSALPDITQPEMDFLESSFFQTRDSTESRPELPTPASLFEEYGDRGADVIKIEKLNLAIKTDAQAHLNLEEAQTLWAIRKVFPNGEVPMPEVFGWRKYEDRVFIYMSLVPGETLREVWPSLTEDDKASLQNQLKEIIGTLRKLKQSPEIIGSVRGGPLQDRFFRIDGEKGPLSSIKQFNDWLFAIATRQDPQPGKEIQGLDHPDMYREVLPDEGNIYFTHGDLTLGNIMVSGSPGTYTITGVIDWEQAGWYPNYWEYCKILLGVESHHEWWTGGWAEKITEPFHDIFFAVSERWPGFWK
;
A
#
# COMPACT_ATOMS: atom_id res chain seq x y z
N MET A 1 -11.72 26.91 17.42
CA MET A 1 -11.89 25.45 17.25
C MET A 1 -12.84 24.98 18.34
N SER A 2 -13.92 24.33 18.00
CA SER A 2 -14.92 23.88 18.99
C SER A 2 -14.45 22.56 19.64
N ALA A 3 -14.87 22.30 20.87
CA ALA A 3 -14.58 21.05 21.60
C ALA A 3 -14.98 19.77 20.82
N ASN A 4 -15.84 19.90 19.80
CA ASN A 4 -16.23 18.82 18.90
C ASN A 4 -15.18 18.53 17.81
N GLU A 5 -14.33 19.50 17.46
CA GLU A 5 -13.24 19.31 16.49
C GLU A 5 -12.01 18.69 17.18
N GLU A 6 -11.76 19.04 18.45
CA GLU A 6 -10.70 18.40 19.25
C GLU A 6 -11.03 16.93 19.57
N ASN A 7 -12.30 16.58 19.76
CA ASN A 7 -12.72 15.18 20.00
C ASN A 7 -12.69 14.31 18.74
N LYS A 8 -12.72 14.88 17.51
CA LYS A 8 -12.56 14.13 16.26
C LYS A 8 -11.10 13.85 15.90
N LEU A 9 -10.15 14.58 16.50
CA LEU A 9 -8.71 14.31 16.31
C LEU A 9 -8.20 13.15 17.18
N HIS A 10 -9.05 12.55 18.03
CA HIS A 10 -8.56 11.70 19.11
C HIS A 10 -8.37 10.22 18.78
N ASP A 11 -8.76 9.71 17.60
CA ASP A 11 -8.54 8.28 17.34
C ASP A 11 -8.35 7.92 15.86
N LEU A 12 -7.35 8.52 15.21
CA LEU A 12 -6.87 8.06 13.90
C LEU A 12 -6.01 6.80 14.09
N ARG A 13 -6.55 5.78 14.77
CA ARG A 13 -5.87 4.51 15.03
C ARG A 13 -6.57 3.38 14.31
N ILE A 14 -5.76 2.46 13.79
CA ILE A 14 -6.26 1.17 13.35
C ILE A 14 -6.48 0.29 14.57
N ASP A 15 -7.72 -0.15 14.77
CA ASP A 15 -8.05 -1.16 15.78
C ASP A 15 -7.69 -2.55 15.23
N VAL A 16 -6.52 -3.05 15.60
CA VAL A 16 -6.04 -4.36 15.16
C VAL A 16 -6.97 -5.49 15.63
N SER A 17 -7.65 -5.33 16.77
CA SER A 17 -8.57 -6.34 17.29
C SER A 17 -9.88 -6.45 16.51
N ALA A 18 -10.22 -5.39 15.77
CA ALA A 18 -11.41 -5.35 14.91
C ALA A 18 -11.14 -5.79 13.46
N LEU A 19 -9.87 -6.07 13.11
CA LEU A 19 -9.54 -6.49 11.75
C LEU A 19 -10.27 -7.79 11.38
N PRO A 20 -10.79 -7.89 10.15
CA PRO A 20 -11.44 -9.10 9.67
C PRO A 20 -10.52 -10.32 9.74
N ASP A 21 -11.06 -11.48 10.13
CA ASP A 21 -10.29 -12.71 10.27
C ASP A 21 -9.97 -13.34 8.90
N ILE A 22 -8.75 -13.14 8.43
CA ILE A 22 -8.26 -13.67 7.14
C ILE A 22 -8.04 -15.19 7.12
N THR A 23 -8.25 -15.89 8.23
CA THR A 23 -8.24 -17.36 8.24
C THR A 23 -9.52 -17.93 7.61
N GLN A 24 -10.62 -17.15 7.65
CA GLN A 24 -11.90 -17.56 7.07
C GLN A 24 -11.76 -17.79 5.56
N PRO A 25 -12.40 -18.84 5.03
CA PRO A 25 -12.36 -19.15 3.59
C PRO A 25 -13.09 -18.09 2.75
N GLU A 26 -14.08 -17.42 3.33
CA GLU A 26 -14.86 -16.38 2.68
C GLU A 26 -15.28 -15.28 3.66
N MET A 27 -15.51 -14.10 3.14
CA MET A 27 -16.00 -12.95 3.89
C MET A 27 -16.80 -12.03 2.96
N ASP A 28 -17.93 -11.51 3.46
CA ASP A 28 -18.72 -10.45 2.84
C ASP A 28 -18.85 -9.28 3.80
N PHE A 29 -18.43 -8.11 3.35
CA PHE A 29 -18.61 -6.86 4.10
C PHE A 29 -19.98 -6.26 3.79
N LEU A 30 -21.01 -6.77 4.46
CA LEU A 30 -22.42 -6.47 4.18
C LEU A 30 -22.79 -4.97 4.35
N GLU A 31 -21.96 -4.22 5.06
CA GLU A 31 -22.08 -2.76 5.21
C GLU A 31 -21.48 -1.96 4.05
N SER A 32 -20.77 -2.62 3.13
CA SER A 32 -20.16 -1.96 1.98
C SER A 32 -21.20 -1.55 0.93
N SER A 33 -20.79 -0.60 0.08
CA SER A 33 -21.68 -0.02 -0.95
C SER A 33 -22.22 -1.06 -1.93
N PHE A 34 -21.50 -2.16 -2.18
CA PHE A 34 -21.95 -3.24 -3.06
C PHE A 34 -23.23 -3.90 -2.57
N PHE A 35 -23.34 -4.14 -1.26
CA PHE A 35 -24.50 -4.85 -0.69
C PHE A 35 -25.64 -3.91 -0.27
N GLN A 36 -25.47 -2.60 -0.37
CA GLN A 36 -26.52 -1.63 -0.07
C GLN A 36 -27.42 -1.45 -1.30
N THR A 37 -28.52 -2.19 -1.35
CA THR A 37 -29.55 -1.99 -2.41
C THR A 37 -30.31 -0.70 -2.16
N ARG A 38 -30.54 0.06 -3.22
CA ARG A 38 -31.36 1.28 -3.18
C ARG A 38 -32.86 1.00 -3.11
N ASP A 39 -33.25 -0.22 -3.45
CA ASP A 39 -34.66 -0.63 -3.48
C ASP A 39 -34.88 -1.80 -2.52
N SER A 40 -35.77 -1.61 -1.56
CA SER A 40 -36.12 -2.61 -0.53
C SER A 40 -36.87 -3.84 -1.08
N THR A 41 -37.21 -3.82 -2.36
CA THR A 41 -37.95 -4.91 -3.05
C THR A 41 -37.01 -5.90 -3.76
N GLU A 42 -35.76 -5.54 -3.98
CA GLU A 42 -34.78 -6.40 -4.63
C GLU A 42 -34.03 -7.29 -3.62
N SER A 43 -33.68 -8.49 -4.06
CA SER A 43 -32.77 -9.35 -3.30
C SER A 43 -31.38 -8.69 -3.21
N ARG A 44 -30.72 -8.84 -2.05
CA ARG A 44 -29.35 -8.34 -1.88
C ARG A 44 -28.45 -8.92 -2.99
N PRO A 45 -27.60 -8.09 -3.63
CA PRO A 45 -26.67 -8.59 -4.63
C PRO A 45 -25.66 -9.56 -4.00
N GLU A 46 -25.23 -10.55 -4.78
CA GLU A 46 -24.22 -11.53 -4.39
C GLU A 46 -22.94 -11.29 -5.18
N LEU A 47 -21.78 -11.50 -4.54
CA LEU A 47 -20.49 -11.47 -5.23
C LEU A 47 -20.38 -12.66 -6.17
N PRO A 48 -19.86 -12.50 -7.40
CA PRO A 48 -19.61 -13.62 -8.30
C PRO A 48 -18.79 -14.73 -7.62
N THR A 49 -19.16 -15.97 -7.84
CA THR A 49 -18.40 -17.09 -7.27
C THR A 49 -17.09 -17.32 -8.05
N PRO A 50 -16.02 -17.84 -7.42
CA PRO A 50 -14.80 -18.20 -8.14
C PRO A 50 -15.07 -19.13 -9.33
N ALA A 51 -15.96 -20.09 -9.18
CA ALA A 51 -16.33 -21.02 -10.26
C ALA A 51 -16.95 -20.29 -11.46
N SER A 52 -17.87 -19.32 -11.23
CA SER A 52 -18.45 -18.52 -12.32
C SER A 52 -17.42 -17.61 -12.99
N LEU A 53 -16.45 -17.10 -12.22
CA LEU A 53 -15.35 -16.30 -12.77
C LEU A 53 -14.44 -17.15 -13.67
N PHE A 54 -14.11 -18.37 -13.27
CA PHE A 54 -13.35 -19.29 -14.13
C PHE A 54 -14.10 -19.66 -15.41
N GLU A 55 -15.41 -19.88 -15.31
CA GLU A 55 -16.24 -20.19 -16.47
C GLU A 55 -16.29 -19.01 -17.47
N GLU A 56 -16.44 -17.77 -16.98
CA GLU A 56 -16.58 -16.58 -17.82
C GLU A 56 -15.24 -16.03 -18.34
N TYR A 57 -14.19 -16.02 -17.51
CA TYR A 57 -12.91 -15.37 -17.81
C TYR A 57 -11.74 -16.34 -18.00
N GLY A 58 -11.91 -17.62 -17.70
CA GLY A 58 -10.84 -18.62 -17.71
C GLY A 58 -9.87 -18.49 -16.53
N ASP A 59 -8.89 -19.39 -16.46
CA ASP A 59 -7.79 -19.28 -15.51
C ASP A 59 -6.73 -18.34 -16.07
N ARG A 60 -6.66 -17.13 -15.54
CA ARG A 60 -5.76 -16.06 -15.99
C ARG A 60 -4.48 -15.94 -15.16
N GLY A 61 -4.29 -16.78 -14.14
CA GLY A 61 -3.19 -16.62 -13.21
C GLY A 61 -3.37 -15.37 -12.33
N ALA A 62 -2.30 -14.63 -12.08
CA ALA A 62 -2.36 -13.34 -11.39
C ALA A 62 -3.03 -12.30 -12.30
N ASP A 63 -4.19 -11.76 -11.92
CA ASP A 63 -4.94 -10.81 -12.76
C ASP A 63 -5.91 -9.96 -11.92
N VAL A 64 -6.40 -8.88 -12.55
CA VAL A 64 -7.52 -8.07 -12.06
C VAL A 64 -8.66 -8.14 -13.06
N ILE A 65 -9.73 -8.85 -12.68
CA ILE A 65 -10.97 -8.94 -13.46
C ILE A 65 -11.82 -7.70 -13.18
N LYS A 66 -12.16 -6.94 -14.22
CA LYS A 66 -13.03 -5.75 -14.12
C LYS A 66 -14.43 -6.08 -14.62
N ILE A 67 -15.45 -5.87 -13.81
CA ILE A 67 -16.87 -6.05 -14.16
C ILE A 67 -17.56 -4.71 -14.01
N GLU A 68 -17.49 -3.87 -15.04
CA GLU A 68 -17.97 -2.48 -15.03
C GLU A 68 -19.44 -2.36 -14.65
N LYS A 69 -20.31 -3.24 -15.18
CA LYS A 69 -21.75 -3.27 -14.87
C LYS A 69 -22.06 -3.41 -13.37
N LEU A 70 -21.12 -3.99 -12.60
CA LEU A 70 -21.25 -4.17 -11.17
C LEU A 70 -20.40 -3.18 -10.36
N ASN A 71 -19.66 -2.30 -11.03
CA ASN A 71 -18.64 -1.45 -10.40
C ASN A 71 -17.66 -2.26 -9.55
N LEU A 72 -17.21 -3.41 -10.08
CA LEU A 72 -16.47 -4.43 -9.35
C LEU A 72 -15.11 -4.68 -10.01
N ALA A 73 -14.06 -4.68 -9.20
CA ALA A 73 -12.74 -5.19 -9.52
C ALA A 73 -12.44 -6.40 -8.62
N ILE A 74 -11.89 -7.47 -9.21
CA ILE A 74 -11.57 -8.69 -8.50
C ILE A 74 -10.09 -8.98 -8.73
N LYS A 75 -9.27 -8.79 -7.69
CA LYS A 75 -7.86 -9.17 -7.72
C LYS A 75 -7.74 -10.65 -7.36
N THR A 76 -7.04 -11.42 -8.19
CA THR A 76 -6.87 -12.86 -7.97
C THR A 76 -5.45 -13.31 -8.27
N ASP A 77 -4.93 -14.21 -7.46
CA ASP A 77 -3.65 -14.89 -7.64
C ASP A 77 -3.61 -16.17 -6.79
N ALA A 78 -2.54 -16.96 -6.97
CA ALA A 78 -2.26 -18.06 -6.07
C ALA A 78 -2.13 -17.59 -4.61
N GLN A 79 -2.60 -18.39 -3.67
CA GLN A 79 -2.58 -18.06 -2.24
C GLN A 79 -1.16 -17.79 -1.70
N ALA A 80 -0.13 -18.30 -2.37
CA ALA A 80 1.26 -18.02 -2.03
C ALA A 80 1.70 -16.60 -2.40
N HIS A 81 1.00 -15.93 -3.30
CA HIS A 81 1.38 -14.62 -3.85
C HIS A 81 0.46 -13.50 -3.41
N LEU A 82 -0.85 -13.75 -3.28
CA LEU A 82 -1.83 -12.76 -2.87
C LEU A 82 -2.19 -12.93 -1.39
N ASN A 83 -1.84 -11.93 -0.58
CA ASN A 83 -2.14 -11.92 0.84
C ASN A 83 -3.43 -11.14 1.12
N LEU A 84 -4.35 -11.75 1.89
CA LEU A 84 -5.57 -11.09 2.36
C LEU A 84 -5.33 -9.90 3.32
N GLU A 85 -4.10 -9.65 3.76
CA GLU A 85 -3.75 -8.43 4.50
C GLU A 85 -3.97 -7.15 3.66
N GLU A 86 -3.97 -7.25 2.32
CA GLU A 86 -4.42 -6.15 1.47
C GLU A 86 -5.89 -5.79 1.72
N ALA A 87 -6.76 -6.80 1.80
CA ALA A 87 -8.18 -6.58 2.11
C ALA A 87 -8.38 -6.00 3.53
N GLN A 88 -7.59 -6.47 4.52
CA GLN A 88 -7.59 -5.88 5.87
C GLN A 88 -7.14 -4.42 5.85
N THR A 89 -6.11 -4.09 5.08
CA THR A 89 -5.58 -2.73 4.93
C THR A 89 -6.64 -1.80 4.35
N LEU A 90 -7.27 -2.19 3.24
CA LEU A 90 -8.36 -1.42 2.62
C LEU A 90 -9.51 -1.20 3.60
N TRP A 91 -9.94 -2.26 4.29
CA TRP A 91 -11.01 -2.19 5.28
C TRP A 91 -10.64 -1.26 6.45
N ALA A 92 -9.44 -1.41 7.01
CA ALA A 92 -8.99 -0.65 8.17
C ALA A 92 -8.86 0.85 7.88
N ILE A 93 -8.24 1.22 6.76
CA ILE A 93 -8.07 2.62 6.36
C ILE A 93 -9.42 3.26 6.09
N ARG A 94 -10.34 2.54 5.42
CA ARG A 94 -11.70 3.03 5.18
C ARG A 94 -12.49 3.27 6.46
N LYS A 95 -12.29 2.45 7.50
CA LYS A 95 -12.93 2.66 8.81
C LYS A 95 -12.41 3.92 9.50
N VAL A 96 -11.13 4.23 9.38
CA VAL A 96 -10.53 5.44 9.98
C VAL A 96 -10.86 6.69 9.15
N PHE A 97 -10.93 6.57 7.82
CA PHE A 97 -11.18 7.65 6.86
C PHE A 97 -12.46 7.39 6.04
N PRO A 98 -13.64 7.43 6.68
CA PRO A 98 -14.90 6.98 6.05
C PRO A 98 -15.41 7.91 4.94
N ASN A 99 -14.94 9.17 4.87
CA ASN A 99 -15.40 10.13 3.87
C ASN A 99 -14.50 10.18 2.61
N GLY A 100 -13.55 9.22 2.48
CA GLY A 100 -12.67 9.16 1.32
C GLY A 100 -11.50 10.12 1.37
N GLU A 101 -11.06 10.54 2.57
CA GLU A 101 -9.89 11.40 2.79
C GLU A 101 -8.61 10.74 2.23
N VAL A 102 -8.58 9.41 2.19
CA VAL A 102 -7.61 8.60 1.46
C VAL A 102 -8.41 7.85 0.38
N PRO A 103 -8.40 8.30 -0.88
CA PRO A 103 -9.14 7.66 -1.95
C PRO A 103 -8.51 6.31 -2.30
N MET A 104 -9.31 5.25 -2.23
CA MET A 104 -8.89 3.87 -2.43
C MET A 104 -10.08 2.98 -2.78
N PRO A 105 -9.85 1.76 -3.29
CA PRO A 105 -10.94 0.80 -3.46
C PRO A 105 -11.65 0.50 -2.14
N GLU A 106 -12.95 0.36 -2.18
CA GLU A 106 -13.72 -0.19 -1.08
C GLU A 106 -13.72 -1.71 -1.20
N VAL A 107 -13.26 -2.43 -0.17
CA VAL A 107 -13.30 -3.89 -0.16
C VAL A 107 -14.71 -4.38 0.13
N PHE A 108 -15.18 -5.35 -0.66
CA PHE A 108 -16.52 -5.95 -0.55
C PHE A 108 -16.50 -7.34 0.07
N GLY A 109 -15.37 -8.04 -0.06
CA GLY A 109 -15.19 -9.37 0.50
C GLY A 109 -14.02 -10.11 -0.11
N TRP A 110 -13.90 -11.37 0.26
CA TRP A 110 -12.95 -12.31 -0.36
C TRP A 110 -13.48 -13.73 -0.42
N ARG A 111 -12.87 -14.53 -1.28
CA ARG A 111 -13.05 -15.97 -1.37
C ARG A 111 -11.69 -16.66 -1.50
N LYS A 112 -11.50 -17.75 -0.78
CA LYS A 112 -10.45 -18.73 -1.04
C LYS A 112 -11.09 -19.89 -1.79
N TYR A 113 -10.50 -20.25 -2.90
CA TYR A 113 -11.00 -21.34 -3.73
C TYR A 113 -9.83 -22.13 -4.30
N GLU A 114 -9.73 -23.40 -3.95
CA GLU A 114 -8.56 -24.24 -4.25
C GLU A 114 -7.27 -23.61 -3.69
N ASP A 115 -6.28 -23.36 -4.53
CA ASP A 115 -5.02 -22.71 -4.17
C ASP A 115 -5.00 -21.18 -4.44
N ARG A 116 -6.17 -20.59 -4.72
CA ARG A 116 -6.32 -19.18 -5.12
C ARG A 116 -7.09 -18.36 -4.10
N VAL A 117 -6.80 -17.07 -4.15
CA VAL A 117 -7.51 -16.02 -3.41
C VAL A 117 -8.14 -15.04 -4.40
N PHE A 118 -9.34 -14.58 -4.07
CA PHE A 118 -10.09 -13.56 -4.79
C PHE A 118 -10.47 -12.45 -3.82
N ILE A 119 -9.99 -11.23 -4.06
CA ILE A 119 -10.36 -10.03 -3.30
C ILE A 119 -11.32 -9.21 -4.17
N TYR A 120 -12.52 -9.02 -3.68
CA TYR A 120 -13.58 -8.26 -4.35
C TYR A 120 -13.58 -6.83 -3.82
N MET A 121 -13.50 -5.85 -4.72
CA MET A 121 -13.42 -4.44 -4.33
C MET A 121 -14.11 -3.55 -5.36
N SER A 122 -14.36 -2.30 -5.01
CA SER A 122 -14.91 -1.33 -5.96
C SER A 122 -13.93 -1.08 -7.11
N LEU A 123 -14.48 -0.96 -8.31
CA LEU A 123 -13.72 -0.51 -9.47
C LEU A 123 -13.46 1.00 -9.33
N VAL A 124 -12.20 1.39 -9.18
CA VAL A 124 -11.83 2.80 -9.13
C VAL A 124 -11.94 3.39 -10.53
N PRO A 125 -12.71 4.49 -10.71
CA PRO A 125 -12.93 5.08 -12.03
C PRO A 125 -11.70 5.82 -12.56
N GLY A 126 -11.56 5.85 -13.88
CA GLY A 126 -10.51 6.59 -14.58
C GLY A 126 -9.43 5.70 -15.15
N GLU A 127 -8.29 6.32 -15.47
CA GLU A 127 -7.10 5.70 -16.03
C GLU A 127 -5.95 5.81 -15.04
N THR A 128 -4.91 5.01 -15.22
CA THR A 128 -3.71 5.16 -14.39
C THR A 128 -2.97 6.45 -14.74
N LEU A 129 -2.29 7.03 -13.76
CA LEU A 129 -1.43 8.20 -14.00
C LEU A 129 -0.37 7.90 -15.08
N ARG A 130 0.05 6.64 -15.21
CA ARG A 130 0.97 6.18 -16.27
C ARG A 130 0.35 6.37 -17.66
N GLU A 131 -0.91 5.99 -17.84
CA GLU A 131 -1.62 6.08 -19.12
C GLU A 131 -1.84 7.52 -19.55
N VAL A 132 -2.23 8.41 -18.62
CA VAL A 132 -2.49 9.82 -18.92
C VAL A 132 -1.23 10.69 -18.94
N TRP A 133 -0.09 10.20 -18.44
CA TRP A 133 1.15 10.98 -18.28
C TRP A 133 1.54 11.79 -19.51
N PRO A 134 1.51 11.23 -20.73
CA PRO A 134 1.89 11.96 -21.94
C PRO A 134 0.97 13.13 -22.30
N SER A 135 -0.24 13.17 -21.75
CA SER A 135 -1.26 14.20 -22.02
C SER A 135 -1.33 15.29 -20.94
N LEU A 136 -0.61 15.12 -19.82
CA LEU A 136 -0.62 16.06 -18.70
C LEU A 136 0.11 17.34 -19.03
N THR A 137 -0.51 18.47 -18.71
CA THR A 137 0.16 19.78 -18.67
C THR A 137 0.99 19.93 -17.40
N GLU A 138 1.89 20.91 -17.34
CA GLU A 138 2.66 21.20 -16.12
C GLU A 138 1.75 21.59 -14.96
N ASP A 139 0.63 22.29 -15.24
CA ASP A 139 -0.36 22.64 -14.22
C ASP A 139 -1.10 21.41 -13.69
N ASP A 140 -1.43 20.44 -14.57
CA ASP A 140 -2.00 19.16 -14.15
C ASP A 140 -1.04 18.39 -13.25
N LYS A 141 0.23 18.29 -13.63
CA LYS A 141 1.28 17.66 -12.84
C LYS A 141 1.41 18.31 -11.46
N ALA A 142 1.46 19.63 -11.41
CA ALA A 142 1.54 20.38 -10.14
C ALA A 142 0.30 20.15 -9.26
N SER A 143 -0.89 20.13 -9.86
CA SER A 143 -2.15 19.80 -9.16
C SER A 143 -2.13 18.41 -8.58
N LEU A 144 -1.77 17.39 -9.39
CA LEU A 144 -1.72 16.00 -8.96
C LEU A 144 -0.66 15.75 -7.89
N GLN A 145 0.50 16.43 -7.95
CA GLN A 145 1.50 16.39 -6.89
C GLN A 145 0.94 16.89 -5.56
N ASN A 146 0.21 18.02 -5.57
CA ASN A 146 -0.42 18.54 -4.36
C ASN A 146 -1.47 17.60 -3.79
N GLN A 147 -2.30 17.00 -4.66
CA GLN A 147 -3.29 16.00 -4.23
C GLN A 147 -2.62 14.78 -3.60
N LEU A 148 -1.55 14.23 -4.20
CA LEU A 148 -0.79 13.12 -3.62
C LEU A 148 -0.16 13.50 -2.28
N LYS A 149 0.40 14.69 -2.17
CA LYS A 149 0.96 15.20 -0.90
C LYS A 149 -0.10 15.24 0.20
N GLU A 150 -1.32 15.68 -0.10
CA GLU A 150 -2.43 15.70 0.85
C GLU A 150 -2.87 14.29 1.25
N ILE A 151 -2.97 13.36 0.30
CA ILE A 151 -3.32 11.95 0.54
C ILE A 151 -2.28 11.30 1.46
N ILE A 152 -1.00 11.40 1.12
CA ILE A 152 0.09 10.83 1.93
C ILE A 152 0.18 11.52 3.29
N GLY A 153 0.03 12.85 3.35
CA GLY A 153 -0.01 13.60 4.60
C GLY A 153 -1.19 13.18 5.48
N THR A 154 -2.32 12.79 4.91
CA THR A 154 -3.47 12.26 5.64
C THR A 154 -3.20 10.85 6.15
N LEU A 155 -2.66 9.98 5.32
CA LEU A 155 -2.28 8.61 5.69
C LEU A 155 -1.28 8.61 6.88
N ARG A 156 -0.31 9.52 6.88
CA ARG A 156 0.70 9.69 7.94
C ARG A 156 0.13 10.20 9.28
N LYS A 157 -1.14 10.62 9.33
CA LYS A 157 -1.83 10.93 10.60
C LYS A 157 -2.26 9.68 11.36
N LEU A 158 -2.29 8.52 10.70
CA LEU A 158 -2.55 7.25 11.38
C LEU A 158 -1.55 7.03 12.51
N LYS A 159 -2.04 6.47 13.61
CA LYS A 159 -1.25 6.13 14.80
C LYS A 159 -1.38 4.66 15.11
N GLN A 160 -0.37 4.12 15.76
CA GLN A 160 -0.39 2.76 16.30
C GLN A 160 0.06 2.75 17.77
N SER A 161 -0.25 1.66 18.47
CA SER A 161 0.23 1.41 19.82
C SER A 161 0.19 -0.10 20.10
N PRO A 162 1.34 -0.73 20.43
CA PRO A 162 2.70 -0.15 20.46
C PRO A 162 3.20 0.23 19.07
N GLU A 163 4.21 1.09 19.00
CA GLU A 163 4.89 1.40 17.74
C GLU A 163 5.74 0.21 17.30
N ILE A 164 5.48 -0.28 16.09
CA ILE A 164 6.21 -1.39 15.47
C ILE A 164 6.40 -1.11 13.97
N ILE A 165 7.36 -1.77 13.37
CA ILE A 165 7.51 -1.84 11.92
C ILE A 165 7.02 -3.22 11.48
N GLY A 166 6.01 -3.25 10.60
CA GLY A 166 5.33 -4.46 10.21
C GLY A 166 4.04 -4.21 9.44
N SER A 167 3.26 -5.25 9.20
CA SER A 167 1.99 -5.15 8.48
C SER A 167 0.88 -4.45 9.28
N VAL A 168 -0.26 -4.20 8.63
CA VAL A 168 -1.44 -3.56 9.25
C VAL A 168 -1.90 -4.26 10.53
N ARG A 169 -1.75 -5.58 10.61
CA ARG A 169 -2.11 -6.41 11.78
C ARG A 169 -1.01 -6.55 12.83
N GLY A 170 0.14 -5.91 12.63
CA GLY A 170 1.30 -6.08 13.51
C GLY A 170 2.10 -7.35 13.24
N GLY A 171 1.93 -7.94 12.06
CA GLY A 171 2.67 -9.11 11.59
C GLY A 171 3.89 -8.74 10.75
N PRO A 172 4.44 -9.72 9.98
CA PRO A 172 5.57 -9.52 9.09
C PRO A 172 5.33 -8.44 8.04
N LEU A 173 6.41 -7.81 7.58
CA LEU A 173 6.41 -6.86 6.47
C LEU A 173 5.93 -7.53 5.17
N GLN A 174 5.14 -6.81 4.38
CA GLN A 174 4.54 -7.31 3.13
C GLN A 174 5.25 -6.78 1.88
N ASP A 175 6.17 -5.82 2.02
CA ASP A 175 6.88 -5.21 0.89
C ASP A 175 7.67 -6.27 0.11
N ARG A 176 7.54 -6.23 -1.22
CA ARG A 176 8.24 -7.13 -2.16
C ARG A 176 9.75 -7.11 -2.00
N PHE A 177 10.30 -6.01 -1.54
CA PHE A 177 11.70 -5.86 -1.22
C PHE A 177 12.19 -6.94 -0.25
N PHE A 178 11.31 -7.40 0.64
CA PHE A 178 11.59 -8.37 1.69
C PHE A 178 11.08 -9.79 1.38
N ARG A 179 10.78 -10.09 0.12
CA ARG A 179 10.34 -11.45 -0.30
C ARG A 179 11.45 -12.51 -0.22
N ILE A 180 12.65 -12.13 0.17
CA ILE A 180 13.76 -13.04 0.42
C ILE A 180 13.46 -13.87 1.67
N ASP A 181 13.89 -15.14 1.69
CA ASP A 181 13.73 -16.05 2.81
C ASP A 181 14.29 -15.45 4.12
N GLY A 182 13.52 -15.59 5.19
CA GLY A 182 13.86 -15.10 6.52
C GLY A 182 12.69 -14.48 7.25
N GLU A 183 12.87 -14.19 8.53
CA GLU A 183 11.87 -13.46 9.33
C GLU A 183 11.79 -12.00 8.88
N LYS A 184 10.57 -11.57 8.60
CA LYS A 184 10.24 -10.23 8.05
C LYS A 184 9.67 -9.28 9.11
N GLY A 185 9.96 -9.51 10.36
CA GLY A 185 9.39 -8.76 11.49
C GLY A 185 8.18 -9.48 12.13
N PRO A 186 7.39 -8.79 12.97
CA PRO A 186 7.48 -7.34 13.20
C PRO A 186 8.77 -6.93 13.91
N LEU A 187 9.20 -5.68 13.67
CA LEU A 187 10.42 -5.12 14.23
C LEU A 187 10.05 -3.99 15.21
N SER A 188 10.77 -3.89 16.32
CA SER A 188 10.40 -2.97 17.42
C SER A 188 11.04 -1.59 17.32
N SER A 189 11.93 -1.36 16.33
CA SER A 189 12.60 -0.07 16.17
C SER A 189 13.13 0.13 14.75
N ILE A 190 13.38 1.38 14.39
CA ILE A 190 14.03 1.76 13.13
C ILE A 190 15.45 1.17 13.07
N LYS A 191 16.17 1.16 14.20
CA LYS A 191 17.48 0.49 14.26
C LYS A 191 17.40 -0.97 13.84
N GLN A 192 16.45 -1.74 14.39
CA GLN A 192 16.26 -3.15 14.02
C GLN A 192 15.91 -3.31 12.54
N PHE A 193 15.07 -2.42 11.99
CA PHE A 193 14.74 -2.43 10.58
C PHE A 193 15.99 -2.20 9.71
N ASN A 194 16.81 -1.23 10.04
CA ASN A 194 18.03 -0.91 9.30
C ASN A 194 19.09 -2.00 9.42
N ASP A 195 19.25 -2.58 10.61
CA ASP A 195 20.16 -3.70 10.82
C ASP A 195 19.72 -4.93 10.01
N TRP A 196 18.40 -5.21 9.99
CA TRP A 196 17.83 -6.29 9.21
C TRP A 196 17.94 -6.04 7.70
N LEU A 197 17.62 -4.82 7.24
CA LEU A 197 17.79 -4.36 5.87
C LEU A 197 19.24 -4.55 5.41
N PHE A 198 20.19 -4.16 6.23
CA PHE A 198 21.63 -4.32 5.97
C PHE A 198 22.06 -5.80 5.93
N ALA A 199 21.57 -6.62 6.84
CA ALA A 199 21.87 -8.05 6.87
C ALA A 199 21.44 -8.75 5.57
N ILE A 200 20.23 -8.46 5.07
CA ILE A 200 19.77 -8.98 3.77
C ILE A 200 20.71 -8.54 2.65
N ALA A 201 21.06 -7.25 2.59
CA ALA A 201 21.92 -6.70 1.54
C ALA A 201 23.29 -7.33 1.49
N THR A 202 23.83 -7.68 2.65
CA THR A 202 25.15 -8.33 2.78
C THR A 202 25.07 -9.85 2.74
N ARG A 203 23.89 -10.42 2.49
CA ARG A 203 23.60 -11.87 2.50
C ARG A 203 23.98 -12.54 3.83
N GLN A 204 23.91 -11.80 4.92
CA GLN A 204 23.95 -12.36 6.27
C GLN A 204 22.55 -12.86 6.63
N ASP A 205 22.48 -13.92 7.44
CA ASP A 205 21.17 -14.41 7.91
C ASP A 205 20.55 -13.37 8.86
N PRO A 206 19.47 -12.67 8.44
CA PRO A 206 18.87 -11.65 9.27
C PRO A 206 18.13 -12.31 10.42
N GLN A 207 18.63 -12.13 11.63
CA GLN A 207 17.99 -12.59 12.86
C GLN A 207 17.38 -11.39 13.58
N PRO A 208 16.05 -11.23 13.64
CA PRO A 208 15.42 -10.14 14.37
C PRO A 208 15.91 -10.07 15.82
N GLY A 209 16.35 -8.88 16.25
CA GLY A 209 16.81 -8.64 17.60
C GLY A 209 18.22 -9.13 17.94
N LYS A 210 18.95 -9.73 16.99
CA LYS A 210 20.39 -10.00 17.17
C LYS A 210 21.22 -8.89 16.56
N GLU A 211 22.27 -8.49 17.25
CA GLU A 211 23.29 -7.62 16.66
C GLU A 211 23.97 -8.34 15.50
N ILE A 212 24.21 -7.63 14.41
CA ILE A 212 24.99 -8.15 13.30
C ILE A 212 26.41 -8.35 13.79
N GLN A 213 26.81 -9.61 13.95
CA GLN A 213 28.16 -9.96 14.37
C GLN A 213 29.07 -10.00 13.13
N GLY A 214 30.27 -9.43 13.25
CA GLY A 214 31.34 -9.63 12.26
C GLY A 214 31.47 -8.55 11.20
N LEU A 215 30.96 -7.35 11.44
CA LEU A 215 31.42 -6.18 10.69
C LEU A 215 32.80 -5.77 11.25
N ASP A 216 33.86 -6.31 10.67
CA ASP A 216 35.24 -5.91 11.00
C ASP A 216 35.53 -4.44 10.68
N HIS A 217 34.64 -3.78 9.93
CA HIS A 217 34.70 -2.36 9.61
C HIS A 217 33.29 -1.75 9.58
N PRO A 218 33.11 -0.48 10.02
CA PRO A 218 31.85 0.24 9.88
C PRO A 218 31.48 0.32 8.38
N ASP A 219 30.27 -0.13 8.05
CA ASP A 219 29.76 -0.02 6.69
C ASP A 219 29.17 1.37 6.48
N MET A 220 29.74 2.13 5.56
CA MET A 220 29.35 3.52 5.31
C MET A 220 27.87 3.68 4.95
N TYR A 221 27.24 2.66 4.34
CA TYR A 221 25.80 2.72 3.99
C TYR A 221 24.93 2.49 5.22
N ARG A 222 25.34 1.60 6.13
CA ARG A 222 24.61 1.39 7.40
C ARG A 222 24.69 2.64 8.29
N GLU A 223 25.82 3.34 8.30
CA GLU A 223 26.01 4.57 9.09
C GLU A 223 25.12 5.73 8.63
N VAL A 224 24.74 5.75 7.35
CA VAL A 224 23.80 6.76 6.79
C VAL A 224 22.37 6.51 7.23
N LEU A 225 21.99 5.26 7.52
CA LEU A 225 20.64 4.91 7.94
C LEU A 225 20.40 5.32 9.40
N PRO A 226 19.36 6.12 9.70
CA PRO A 226 19.11 6.62 11.05
C PRO A 226 18.60 5.51 11.97
N ASP A 227 19.04 5.48 13.21
CA ASP A 227 18.56 4.52 14.21
C ASP A 227 17.25 4.98 14.89
N GLU A 228 16.87 6.24 14.71
CA GLU A 228 15.70 6.88 15.28
C GLU A 228 14.90 7.63 14.21
N GLY A 229 13.64 7.92 14.49
CA GLY A 229 12.75 8.67 13.59
C GLY A 229 11.29 8.31 13.84
N ASN A 230 10.43 8.73 12.92
CA ASN A 230 9.01 8.41 12.96
C ASN A 230 8.72 7.12 12.18
N ILE A 231 7.70 6.39 12.62
CA ILE A 231 7.12 5.26 11.90
C ILE A 231 5.77 5.71 11.37
N TYR A 232 5.56 5.58 10.04
CA TYR A 232 4.32 5.95 9.39
C TYR A 232 3.69 4.75 8.69
N PHE A 233 2.36 4.78 8.59
CA PHE A 233 1.66 3.89 7.68
C PHE A 233 1.98 4.33 6.26
N THR A 234 2.44 3.39 5.45
CA THR A 234 3.09 3.60 4.15
C THR A 234 2.40 2.71 3.13
N HIS A 235 2.16 3.21 1.92
CA HIS A 235 1.63 2.41 0.82
C HIS A 235 2.66 1.38 0.32
N GLY A 236 3.92 1.81 0.21
CA GLY A 236 5.04 0.95 -0.15
C GLY A 236 5.16 0.59 -1.63
N ASP A 237 4.22 1.05 -2.48
CA ASP A 237 4.26 0.85 -3.93
C ASP A 237 3.59 2.00 -4.71
N LEU A 238 3.83 3.23 -4.28
CA LEU A 238 3.24 4.42 -4.88
C LEU A 238 3.91 4.73 -6.23
N THR A 239 3.44 4.05 -7.27
CA THR A 239 3.93 4.18 -8.66
C THR A 239 2.88 4.84 -9.56
N LEU A 240 3.30 5.27 -10.75
CA LEU A 240 2.39 5.80 -11.77
C LEU A 240 1.26 4.84 -12.14
N GLY A 241 1.48 3.53 -12.04
CA GLY A 241 0.49 2.50 -12.35
C GLY A 241 -0.54 2.30 -11.23
N ASN A 242 -0.22 2.73 -10.02
CA ASN A 242 -1.06 2.53 -8.83
C ASN A 242 -1.85 3.79 -8.42
N ILE A 243 -1.74 4.87 -9.20
CA ILE A 243 -2.50 6.11 -9.00
C ILE A 243 -3.52 6.23 -10.10
N MET A 244 -4.81 6.18 -9.73
CA MET A 244 -5.93 6.34 -10.66
C MET A 244 -6.33 7.81 -10.71
N VAL A 245 -6.58 8.30 -11.93
CA VAL A 245 -6.98 9.68 -12.18
C VAL A 245 -8.17 9.73 -13.13
N SER A 246 -8.99 10.75 -12.99
CA SER A 246 -10.10 11.03 -13.90
C SER A 246 -10.15 12.53 -14.21
N GLY A 247 -10.59 12.87 -15.41
CA GLY A 247 -10.69 14.25 -15.88
C GLY A 247 -10.24 14.43 -17.31
N SER A 248 -9.82 15.63 -17.62
CA SER A 248 -9.27 16.06 -18.90
C SER A 248 -8.19 17.12 -18.66
N PRO A 249 -7.35 17.49 -19.65
CA PRO A 249 -6.34 18.52 -19.46
C PRO A 249 -6.86 19.79 -18.75
N GLY A 250 -6.21 20.13 -17.65
CA GLY A 250 -6.58 21.24 -16.74
C GLY A 250 -7.54 20.86 -15.60
N THR A 251 -8.05 19.62 -15.54
CA THR A 251 -9.09 19.21 -14.55
C THR A 251 -8.84 17.83 -13.94
N TYR A 252 -7.67 17.24 -14.11
CA TYR A 252 -7.38 15.92 -13.57
C TYR A 252 -7.44 15.89 -12.04
N THR A 253 -8.10 14.85 -11.53
CA THR A 253 -8.18 14.57 -10.09
C THR A 253 -7.83 13.12 -9.81
N ILE A 254 -7.22 12.86 -8.66
CA ILE A 254 -6.93 11.51 -8.19
C ILE A 254 -8.24 10.90 -7.69
N THR A 255 -8.63 9.78 -8.29
CA THR A 255 -9.83 9.02 -7.93
C THR A 255 -9.53 7.86 -7.00
N GLY A 256 -8.27 7.41 -6.94
CA GLY A 256 -7.86 6.39 -5.99
C GLY A 256 -6.39 6.02 -6.10
N VAL A 257 -5.87 5.50 -5.00
CA VAL A 257 -4.60 4.77 -4.94
C VAL A 257 -4.94 3.29 -4.79
N ILE A 258 -4.38 2.45 -5.65
CA ILE A 258 -4.69 1.00 -5.74
C ILE A 258 -3.45 0.17 -5.43
N ASP A 259 -3.62 -1.14 -5.24
CA ASP A 259 -2.55 -2.11 -4.98
C ASP A 259 -1.84 -1.89 -3.63
N TRP A 260 -2.58 -2.08 -2.54
CA TRP A 260 -2.13 -1.90 -1.16
C TRP A 260 -1.44 -3.14 -0.57
N GLU A 261 -1.02 -4.09 -1.39
CA GLU A 261 -0.44 -5.37 -0.94
C GLU A 261 0.88 -5.23 -0.18
N GLN A 262 1.62 -4.13 -0.39
CA GLN A 262 2.90 -3.84 0.27
C GLN A 262 2.75 -2.90 1.47
N ALA A 263 1.53 -2.45 1.75
CA ALA A 263 1.29 -1.44 2.78
C ALA A 263 1.56 -1.96 4.19
N GLY A 264 2.00 -1.04 5.05
CA GLY A 264 2.33 -1.33 6.44
C GLY A 264 2.97 -0.15 7.15
N TRP A 265 3.52 -0.43 8.32
CA TRP A 265 4.23 0.52 9.15
C TRP A 265 5.72 0.45 8.86
N TYR A 266 6.28 1.55 8.38
CA TYR A 266 7.69 1.65 7.96
C TYR A 266 8.35 2.91 8.51
N PRO A 267 9.69 3.00 8.53
CA PRO A 267 10.39 4.24 8.80
C PRO A 267 9.95 5.35 7.84
N ASN A 268 9.93 6.58 8.31
CA ASN A 268 9.43 7.77 7.58
C ASN A 268 10.05 8.00 6.20
N TYR A 269 11.24 7.49 5.96
CA TYR A 269 11.94 7.58 4.67
C TYR A 269 11.52 6.52 3.66
N TRP A 270 10.79 5.44 4.09
CA TRP A 270 10.56 4.28 3.23
C TRP A 270 9.70 4.61 2.01
N GLU A 271 8.60 5.38 2.18
CA GLU A 271 7.78 5.81 1.03
C GLU A 271 8.58 6.64 0.01
N TYR A 272 9.46 7.54 0.49
CA TYR A 272 10.35 8.33 -0.37
C TYR A 272 11.24 7.41 -1.23
N CYS A 273 11.89 6.44 -0.59
CA CYS A 273 12.72 5.47 -1.30
C CYS A 273 11.90 4.68 -2.33
N LYS A 274 10.72 4.19 -1.95
CA LYS A 274 9.87 3.37 -2.82
C LYS A 274 9.32 4.15 -4.01
N ILE A 275 8.96 5.42 -3.86
CA ILE A 275 8.54 6.29 -4.96
C ILE A 275 9.65 6.39 -6.02
N LEU A 276 10.90 6.59 -5.60
CA LEU A 276 12.03 6.70 -6.52
C LEU A 276 12.43 5.36 -7.14
N LEU A 277 12.28 4.28 -6.39
CA LEU A 277 12.61 2.94 -6.86
C LEU A 277 11.54 2.35 -7.79
N GLY A 278 10.33 2.85 -7.75
CA GLY A 278 9.20 2.40 -8.57
C GLY A 278 9.21 2.89 -10.02
N VAL A 279 10.19 3.69 -10.44
CA VAL A 279 10.30 4.26 -11.78
C VAL A 279 11.74 4.29 -12.27
N GLU A 280 11.91 4.34 -13.59
CA GLU A 280 13.24 4.49 -14.20
C GLU A 280 13.81 5.89 -13.90
N SER A 281 15.12 5.96 -13.58
CA SER A 281 15.79 7.20 -13.14
C SER A 281 15.80 8.33 -14.19
N HIS A 282 15.54 8.02 -15.47
CA HIS A 282 15.41 9.02 -16.51
C HIS A 282 13.97 9.52 -16.70
N HIS A 283 12.98 8.90 -16.07
CA HIS A 283 11.59 9.32 -16.16
C HIS A 283 11.38 10.67 -15.46
N GLU A 284 10.50 11.50 -16.00
CA GLU A 284 10.19 12.82 -15.44
C GLU A 284 9.63 12.76 -14.01
N TRP A 285 8.97 11.69 -13.62
CA TRP A 285 8.57 11.43 -12.24
C TRP A 285 9.77 11.51 -11.28
N TRP A 286 10.93 10.99 -11.67
CA TRP A 286 12.17 11.11 -10.92
C TRP A 286 12.80 12.49 -11.10
N THR A 287 13.13 12.85 -12.37
CA THR A 287 13.91 14.06 -12.67
C THR A 287 13.16 15.37 -12.36
N GLY A 288 11.83 15.33 -12.30
CA GLY A 288 10.96 16.44 -11.91
C GLY A 288 10.77 16.59 -10.39
N GLY A 289 11.43 15.75 -9.57
CA GLY A 289 11.39 15.85 -8.11
C GLY A 289 10.03 15.55 -7.51
N TRP A 290 9.32 14.55 -8.00
CA TRP A 290 8.00 14.22 -7.47
C TRP A 290 8.06 13.68 -6.05
N ALA A 291 9.03 12.80 -5.73
CA ALA A 291 9.18 12.26 -4.40
C ALA A 291 9.39 13.36 -3.34
N GLU A 292 10.22 14.36 -3.65
CA GLU A 292 10.52 15.51 -2.80
C GLU A 292 9.31 16.44 -2.58
N LYS A 293 8.40 16.46 -3.55
CA LYS A 293 7.19 17.29 -3.47
C LYS A 293 6.05 16.60 -2.71
N ILE A 294 6.01 15.27 -2.77
CA ILE A 294 4.98 14.44 -2.14
C ILE A 294 5.33 14.13 -0.68
N THR A 295 6.61 13.81 -0.42
CA THR A 295 7.12 13.43 0.91
C THR A 295 8.29 14.31 1.34
N GLU A 296 8.77 14.11 2.56
CA GLU A 296 10.05 14.67 3.00
C GLU A 296 11.21 13.99 2.26
N PRO A 297 12.23 14.75 1.77
CA PRO A 297 13.35 14.16 1.03
C PRO A 297 14.36 13.47 1.95
N PHE A 298 14.85 12.32 1.50
CA PHE A 298 15.85 11.48 2.19
C PHE A 298 16.93 11.00 1.20
N HIS A 299 17.62 11.94 0.55
CA HIS A 299 18.56 11.65 -0.54
C HIS A 299 19.69 10.69 -0.15
N ASP A 300 20.34 10.92 0.99
CA ASP A 300 21.47 10.10 1.43
C ASP A 300 21.01 8.66 1.79
N ILE A 301 19.83 8.57 2.43
CA ILE A 301 19.21 7.28 2.77
C ILE A 301 18.83 6.54 1.50
N PHE A 302 18.19 7.24 0.55
CA PHE A 302 17.85 6.64 -0.74
C PHE A 302 19.09 6.12 -1.47
N PHE A 303 20.17 6.89 -1.49
CA PHE A 303 21.44 6.47 -2.09
C PHE A 303 21.95 5.19 -1.39
N ALA A 304 21.99 5.16 -0.06
CA ALA A 304 22.43 3.99 0.69
C ALA A 304 21.58 2.74 0.40
N VAL A 305 20.25 2.91 0.29
CA VAL A 305 19.33 1.81 -0.04
C VAL A 305 19.53 1.36 -1.48
N SER A 306 19.57 2.26 -2.47
CA SER A 306 19.66 1.91 -3.90
C SER A 306 20.98 1.25 -4.28
N GLU A 307 22.10 1.70 -3.72
CA GLU A 307 23.44 1.13 -4.01
C GLU A 307 23.61 -0.28 -3.48
N ARG A 308 22.93 -0.61 -2.37
CA ARG A 308 22.99 -1.96 -1.79
C ARG A 308 22.09 -2.97 -2.52
N TRP A 309 21.07 -2.50 -3.26
CA TRP A 309 20.09 -3.36 -3.93
C TRP A 309 19.93 -3.10 -5.43
N PRO A 310 21.01 -2.96 -6.22
CA PRO A 310 20.90 -2.63 -7.65
C PRO A 310 20.20 -3.71 -8.49
N GLY A 311 20.01 -4.92 -7.96
CA GLY A 311 19.45 -6.06 -8.67
C GLY A 311 17.95 -6.32 -8.45
N PHE A 312 17.31 -5.61 -7.52
CA PHE A 312 15.88 -5.81 -7.20
C PHE A 312 14.92 -4.94 -8.02
N TRP A 313 15.48 -4.08 -8.88
CA TRP A 313 14.75 -3.03 -9.59
C TRP A 313 14.64 -3.27 -11.09
N LYS A 314 14.96 -4.48 -11.56
CA LYS A 314 14.84 -4.87 -12.97
C LYS A 314 13.74 -5.87 -13.18
#